data_44a0fe15022732cdccf13f52d3cf3c9e
#
_entry.id   44a0fe15022732cdccf13f52d3cf3c9e
#
_cell.length_a   1.000
_cell.length_b   1.000
_cell.length_c   1.000
_cell.angle_alpha   90.00
_cell.angle_beta   90.00
_cell.angle_gamma   90.00
#
_symmetry.space_group_name_H-M   'P 1'
#
loop_
_entity.id
_entity.type
_entity.pdbx_description
1 polymer ?
#
loop_
_entity_poly.entity_id
_entity_poly.type
_entity_poly.pdbx_seq_one_letter_code
_entity_poly.pdbx_strand_id
1 'polypeptide(L)'
;MTDVPFKMPKDFDVERIFSQSYGIYFPRPGQKPVTIRFKVTDEEARYLRDLPVHRSQVEEGAAKGGGRIFRIRVIPNRNLTMEFCRHAGRLEVLKPESVRQEVREELEKAYKQYL
;
A
#
# COMPACT_ATOMS: atom_id res chain seq x y z
N MET A 1 -11.35 -1.60 -29.93
CA MET A 1 -11.30 -0.92 -29.54
C MET A 1 -10.86 -0.16 -29.63
N THR A 2 -10.84 0.28 -29.66
CA THR A 2 -10.35 0.99 -29.75
C THR A 2 -9.97 1.76 -29.10
N ASP A 3 -9.31 2.15 -29.16
CA ASP A 3 -8.70 3.06 -28.76
C ASP A 3 -9.26 4.22 -28.94
N VAL A 4 -10.12 4.57 -28.27
CA VAL A 4 -10.58 5.85 -28.19
C VAL A 4 -9.57 6.69 -27.63
N PRO A 5 -9.12 7.67 -28.31
CA PRO A 5 -8.13 8.55 -27.80
C PRO A 5 -8.75 9.30 -26.66
N PHE A 6 -8.36 8.96 -25.53
CA PHE A 6 -8.75 9.66 -24.35
C PHE A 6 -7.83 10.85 -24.19
N LYS A 7 -8.39 12.05 -24.40
CA LYS A 7 -7.58 13.24 -24.26
C LYS A 7 -7.67 13.79 -22.87
N MET A 8 -6.56 13.85 -22.22
CA MET A 8 -6.49 14.43 -20.91
C MET A 8 -6.22 15.91 -21.00
N PRO A 9 -6.75 16.71 -20.07
CA PRO A 9 -6.33 18.10 -19.96
C PRO A 9 -4.83 18.19 -19.78
N LYS A 10 -4.23 19.25 -20.27
CA LYS A 10 -2.78 19.38 -20.19
C LYS A 10 -2.25 19.38 -18.76
N ASP A 11 -3.02 19.90 -17.84
CA ASP A 11 -2.62 19.96 -16.44
C ASP A 11 -3.04 18.74 -15.65
N PHE A 12 -3.61 17.74 -16.33
CA PHE A 12 -4.05 16.53 -15.67
C PHE A 12 -2.95 15.48 -15.78
N ASP A 13 -2.41 15.05 -14.66
CA ASP A 13 -1.33 14.09 -14.64
C ASP A 13 -1.82 12.79 -14.00
N VAL A 14 -2.19 11.83 -14.84
CA VAL A 14 -2.69 10.54 -14.38
C VAL A 14 -1.61 9.78 -13.63
N GLU A 15 -0.38 9.80 -14.12
CA GLU A 15 0.69 9.11 -13.45
C GLU A 15 0.94 9.64 -12.06
N ARG A 16 0.89 10.93 -11.91
CA ARG A 16 1.06 11.54 -10.61
C ARG A 16 -0.02 11.12 -9.64
N ILE A 17 -1.27 11.09 -10.11
CA ILE A 17 -2.40 10.67 -9.28
C ILE A 17 -2.22 9.22 -8.86
N PHE A 18 -1.92 8.34 -9.80
CA PHE A 18 -1.76 6.92 -9.47
C PHE A 18 -0.48 6.63 -8.71
N SER A 19 0.50 7.51 -8.80
CA SER A 19 1.71 7.37 -7.99
C SER A 19 1.48 7.71 -6.53
N GLN A 20 0.55 8.63 -6.27
CA GLN A 20 0.28 9.09 -4.91
C GLN A 20 -0.89 8.39 -4.26
N SER A 21 -1.83 7.89 -5.05
CA SER A 21 -3.02 7.21 -4.55
C SER A 21 -2.95 5.75 -4.94
N TYR A 22 -3.29 4.89 -4.01
CA TYR A 22 -3.38 3.46 -4.31
C TYR A 22 -4.77 3.18 -4.88
N GLY A 23 -4.82 2.49 -6.03
CA GLY A 23 -6.07 2.13 -6.68
C GLY A 23 -6.58 3.24 -7.56
N ILE A 24 -7.87 3.26 -7.80
CA ILE A 24 -8.50 4.15 -8.75
C ILE A 24 -9.12 5.39 -8.11
N TYR A 25 -8.87 5.60 -6.83
CA TYR A 25 -9.43 6.75 -6.12
C TYR A 25 -8.60 7.99 -6.35
N PHE A 26 -9.29 9.12 -6.52
CA PHE A 26 -8.60 10.38 -6.65
C PHE A 26 -8.43 11.03 -5.29
N PRO A 27 -7.32 11.73 -5.06
CA PRO A 27 -7.11 12.41 -3.78
C PRO A 27 -8.18 13.47 -3.55
N ARG A 28 -8.60 13.60 -2.34
CA ARG A 28 -9.47 14.71 -1.94
C ARG A 28 -8.62 15.92 -1.65
N PRO A 29 -9.19 17.11 -1.76
CA PRO A 29 -8.43 18.32 -1.39
C PRO A 29 -7.86 18.21 0.01
N GLY A 30 -6.60 18.57 0.16
CA GLY A 30 -5.93 18.50 1.45
C GLY A 30 -5.28 17.18 1.79
N GLN A 31 -5.54 16.13 1.03
CA GLN A 31 -4.88 14.84 1.26
C GLN A 31 -3.45 14.89 0.75
N LYS A 32 -2.55 14.32 1.51
CA LYS A 32 -1.13 14.29 1.17
C LYS A 32 -0.59 12.87 1.24
N PRO A 33 0.40 12.55 0.39
CA PRO A 33 1.04 11.25 0.50
C PRO A 33 1.76 11.11 1.83
N VAL A 34 1.77 9.89 2.35
CA VAL A 34 2.53 9.58 3.54
C VAL A 34 3.47 8.43 3.24
N THR A 35 4.54 8.34 4.00
CA THR A 35 5.46 7.22 3.91
C THR A 35 4.97 6.13 4.84
N ILE A 36 4.72 4.96 4.28
CA ILE A 36 4.27 3.81 5.05
C ILE A 36 5.41 2.80 5.06
N ARG A 37 5.84 2.40 6.26
CA ARG A 37 6.84 1.36 6.42
C ARG A 37 6.18 0.09 6.91
N PHE A 38 6.58 -1.02 6.34
CA PHE A 38 6.03 -2.31 6.73
C PHE A 38 7.11 -3.38 6.68
N LYS A 39 6.93 -4.38 7.51
CA LYS A 39 7.86 -5.51 7.60
C LYS A 39 7.19 -6.73 6.99
N VAL A 40 7.96 -7.51 6.23
CA VAL A 40 7.46 -8.74 5.63
C VAL A 40 8.43 -9.87 5.92
N THR A 41 7.94 -11.09 5.83
CA THR A 41 8.80 -12.27 5.92
C THR A 41 9.74 -12.30 4.72
N ASP A 42 10.83 -13.05 4.85
CA ASP A 42 11.78 -13.18 3.73
C ASP A 42 11.12 -13.76 2.50
N GLU A 43 10.19 -14.68 2.67
CA GLU A 43 9.47 -15.28 1.57
C GLU A 43 8.58 -14.24 0.88
N GLU A 44 7.86 -13.46 1.66
CA GLU A 44 6.99 -12.42 1.11
C GLU A 44 7.80 -11.33 0.43
N ALA A 45 9.00 -11.07 0.91
CA ALA A 45 9.87 -10.07 0.30
C ALA A 45 10.21 -10.44 -1.14
N ARG A 46 10.44 -11.72 -1.41
CA ARG A 46 10.71 -12.18 -2.78
C ARG A 46 9.52 -11.88 -3.69
N TYR A 47 8.33 -12.14 -3.19
CA TYR A 47 7.10 -11.89 -3.94
C TYR A 47 6.95 -10.38 -4.22
N LEU A 48 7.20 -9.55 -3.23
CA LEU A 48 7.03 -8.11 -3.36
C LEU A 48 8.08 -7.45 -4.25
N ARG A 49 9.24 -8.06 -4.40
CA ARG A 49 10.23 -7.55 -5.34
C ARG A 49 9.74 -7.64 -6.78
N ASP A 50 9.00 -8.71 -7.08
CA ASP A 50 8.44 -8.90 -8.42
C ASP A 50 7.11 -8.20 -8.60
N LEU A 51 6.31 -8.15 -7.55
CA LEU A 51 4.97 -7.55 -7.58
C LEU A 51 4.83 -6.54 -6.45
N PRO A 52 5.37 -5.35 -6.61
CA PRO A 52 5.34 -4.34 -5.54
C PRO A 52 3.93 -3.91 -5.19
N VAL A 53 3.74 -3.52 -3.94
CA VAL A 53 2.47 -2.96 -3.48
C VAL A 53 2.16 -1.67 -4.23
N HIS A 54 3.19 -0.89 -4.50
CA HIS A 54 3.06 0.37 -5.19
C HIS A 54 4.37 0.67 -5.91
N ARG A 55 4.29 1.45 -6.97
CA ARG A 55 5.49 1.79 -7.76
C ARG A 55 6.55 2.54 -6.96
N SER A 56 6.15 3.17 -5.86
CA SER A 56 7.09 3.88 -4.98
C SER A 56 7.82 2.96 -4.02
N GLN A 57 7.54 1.66 -4.06
CA GLN A 57 8.11 0.72 -3.10
C GLN A 57 9.64 0.68 -3.15
N VAL A 58 10.25 0.77 -1.98
CA VAL A 58 11.69 0.65 -1.82
C VAL A 58 11.97 -0.31 -0.68
N GLU A 59 12.88 -1.24 -0.90
CA GLU A 59 13.32 -2.13 0.15
C GLU A 59 14.41 -1.43 0.94
N GLU A 60 14.20 -1.28 2.26
CA GLU A 60 15.14 -0.55 3.11
C GLU A 60 16.21 -1.42 3.73
N GLY A 61 15.93 -2.70 3.92
CA GLY A 61 16.92 -3.60 4.48
C GLY A 61 16.31 -4.67 5.35
N ALA A 62 17.17 -5.35 6.11
CA ALA A 62 16.74 -6.43 6.98
C ALA A 62 16.05 -5.88 8.23
N ALA A 63 15.02 -6.60 8.67
CA ALA A 63 14.34 -6.26 9.91
C ALA A 63 15.07 -6.94 11.07
N LYS A 64 15.01 -6.30 12.23
CA LYS A 64 15.55 -6.89 13.43
C LYS A 64 14.71 -8.12 13.78
N GLY A 65 15.35 -9.25 13.96
CA GLY A 65 14.65 -10.47 14.28
C GLY A 65 14.15 -11.25 13.06
N GLY A 66 14.53 -10.85 11.86
CA GLY A 66 14.18 -11.56 10.64
C GLY A 66 13.19 -10.78 9.80
N GLY A 67 13.19 -11.07 8.50
CA GLY A 67 12.33 -10.39 7.55
C GLY A 67 12.97 -9.15 6.97
N ARG A 68 12.20 -8.43 6.17
CA ARG A 68 12.68 -7.25 5.45
C ARG A 68 11.75 -6.07 5.67
N ILE A 69 12.32 -4.88 5.64
CA ILE A 69 11.56 -3.64 5.77
C ILE A 69 11.44 -3.00 4.41
N PHE A 70 10.20 -2.62 4.07
CA PHE A 70 9.91 -1.87 2.85
C PHE A 70 9.21 -0.57 3.19
N ARG A 71 9.25 0.38 2.28
CA ARG A 71 8.44 1.58 2.42
C ARG A 71 7.79 1.91 1.09
N ILE A 72 6.65 2.56 1.17
CA ILE A 72 5.96 3.12 0.02
C ILE A 72 5.53 4.54 0.39
N ARG A 73 5.25 5.35 -0.64
CA ARG A 73 4.75 6.69 -0.41
C ARG A 73 3.49 6.88 -1.22
N VAL A 74 2.37 6.95 -0.51
CA VAL A 74 1.04 6.96 -1.13
C VAL A 74 0.07 7.79 -0.31
N ILE A 75 -1.07 8.12 -0.90
CA ILE A 75 -2.20 8.65 -0.15
C ILE A 75 -3.02 7.43 0.25
N PRO A 76 -3.14 7.15 1.56
CA PRO A 76 -3.82 5.94 2.01
C PRO A 76 -5.30 5.95 1.63
N ASN A 77 -5.82 4.77 1.32
CA ASN A 77 -7.24 4.58 1.07
C ASN A 77 -7.61 3.15 1.46
N ARG A 78 -8.89 2.83 1.31
CA ARG A 78 -9.37 1.51 1.73
C ARG A 78 -8.76 0.37 0.91
N ASN A 79 -8.52 0.60 -0.37
CA ASN A 79 -7.90 -0.43 -1.20
C ASN A 79 -6.52 -0.81 -0.68
N LEU A 80 -5.77 0.18 -0.21
CA LEU A 80 -4.46 -0.07 0.37
C LEU A 80 -4.58 -0.88 1.67
N THR A 81 -5.53 -0.51 2.53
CA THR A 81 -5.77 -1.25 3.77
C THR A 81 -6.06 -2.72 3.47
N MET A 82 -6.93 -2.97 2.49
CA MET A 82 -7.28 -4.33 2.12
C MET A 82 -6.10 -5.08 1.49
N GLU A 83 -5.27 -4.36 0.74
CA GLU A 83 -4.07 -4.98 0.17
C GLU A 83 -3.13 -5.46 1.28
N PHE A 84 -2.93 -4.64 2.30
CA PHE A 84 -2.10 -5.05 3.43
C PHE A 84 -2.71 -6.26 4.16
N CYS A 85 -4.03 -6.25 4.34
CA CYS A 85 -4.72 -7.36 5.00
C CYS A 85 -4.57 -8.67 4.22
N ARG A 86 -4.48 -8.58 2.90
CA ARG A 86 -4.36 -9.77 2.07
C ARG A 86 -3.07 -10.54 2.34
N HIS A 87 -2.04 -9.87 2.79
CA HIS A 87 -0.79 -10.52 3.14
C HIS A 87 -0.85 -11.20 4.51
N ALA A 88 -1.90 -10.91 5.28
CA ALA A 88 -2.15 -11.55 6.57
C ALA A 88 -0.93 -11.52 7.48
N GLY A 89 -0.56 -12.64 8.08
CA GLY A 89 0.55 -12.70 9.03
C GLY A 89 1.93 -12.55 8.43
N ARG A 90 2.02 -12.43 7.11
CA ARG A 90 3.32 -12.28 6.45
C ARG A 90 3.76 -10.83 6.30
N LEU A 91 2.89 -9.89 6.69
CA LEU A 91 3.18 -8.47 6.59
C LEU A 91 2.66 -7.75 7.82
N GLU A 92 3.48 -6.85 8.36
CA GLU A 92 3.09 -6.04 9.49
C GLU A 92 3.35 -4.57 9.16
N VAL A 93 2.30 -3.75 9.21
CA VAL A 93 2.47 -2.31 9.02
C VAL A 93 3.12 -1.74 10.28
N LEU A 94 4.21 -1.00 10.11
CA LEU A 94 4.94 -0.41 11.22
C LEU A 94 4.54 1.04 11.47
N LYS A 95 4.44 1.82 10.41
CA LYS A 95 4.14 3.26 10.48
C LYS A 95 3.41 3.70 9.23
N PRO A 96 2.58 4.75 9.28
CA PRO A 96 2.21 5.49 10.50
C PRO A 96 1.16 4.72 11.30
N GLU A 97 0.98 5.14 12.53
CA GLU A 97 0.05 4.46 13.43
C GLU A 97 -1.38 4.41 12.90
N SER A 98 -1.81 5.46 12.20
CA SER A 98 -3.16 5.49 11.63
C SER A 98 -3.40 4.35 10.64
N VAL A 99 -2.43 4.07 9.78
CA VAL A 99 -2.53 2.98 8.82
C VAL A 99 -2.44 1.64 9.53
N ARG A 100 -1.50 1.53 10.47
CA ARG A 100 -1.36 0.31 11.25
C ARG A 100 -2.65 -0.04 11.98
N GLN A 101 -3.30 0.95 12.56
CA GLN A 101 -4.54 0.73 13.30
C GLN A 101 -5.67 0.28 12.39
N GLU A 102 -5.78 0.86 11.20
CA GLU A 102 -6.81 0.45 10.25
C GLU A 102 -6.64 -1.01 9.82
N VAL A 103 -5.41 -1.42 9.54
CA VAL A 103 -5.12 -2.80 9.16
C VAL A 103 -5.44 -3.73 10.33
N ARG A 104 -5.01 -3.33 11.52
CA ARG A 104 -5.26 -4.13 12.72
C ARG A 104 -6.75 -4.35 12.95
N GLU A 105 -7.55 -3.30 12.79
CA GLU A 105 -8.99 -3.40 13.00
C GLU A 105 -9.65 -4.33 11.99
N GLU A 106 -9.24 -4.28 10.74
CA GLU A 106 -9.79 -5.17 9.73
C GLU A 106 -9.42 -6.62 10.00
N LEU A 107 -8.19 -6.87 10.40
CA LEU A 107 -7.76 -8.22 10.72
C LEU A 107 -8.46 -8.73 11.98
N GLU A 108 -8.71 -7.86 12.93
CA GLU A 108 -9.42 -8.24 14.15
C GLU A 108 -10.87 -8.62 13.85
N LYS A 109 -11.53 -7.88 12.99
CA LYS A 109 -12.89 -8.23 12.56
C LYS A 109 -12.93 -9.60 11.90
N ALA A 110 -11.94 -9.87 11.03
CA ALA A 110 -11.87 -11.16 10.37
C ALA A 110 -11.65 -12.28 11.37
N TYR A 111 -10.77 -12.08 12.32
CA TYR A 111 -10.46 -13.07 13.33
C TYR A 111 -11.68 -13.40 14.20
N LYS A 112 -12.45 -12.36 14.57
CA LYS A 112 -13.62 -12.55 15.42
C LYS A 112 -14.70 -13.40 14.78
N GLN A 113 -14.73 -13.49 13.47
CA GLN A 113 -15.70 -14.35 12.78
C GLN A 113 -15.46 -15.84 13.05
N TYR A 114 -14.25 -16.18 13.45
CA TYR A 114 -13.88 -17.58 13.68
C TYR A 114 -13.80 -17.97 15.15
N LEU A 115 -14.21 -17.07 16.02
CA LEU A 115 -14.19 -17.37 17.46
C LEU A 115 -15.44 -18.12 17.93
#